data_a180a12cd149160580787b2ee8a504fe
#
_entry.id   a180a12cd149160580787b2ee8a504fe
#
_cell.length_a   1.000
_cell.length_b   1.000
_cell.length_c   1.000
_cell.angle_alpha   90.00
_cell.angle_beta   90.00
_cell.angle_gamma   90.00
#
_symmetry.space_group_name_H-M   'P 1'
#
loop_
_entity.id
_entity.type
_entity.pdbx_description
1 polymer ?
#
loop_
_entity_poly.entity_id
_entity_poly.type
_entity_poly.pdbx_seq_one_letter_code
_entity_poly.pdbx_strand_id
1 'polypeptide(L)'
;MKRLLAQSGMAASCYFRSSVEPPYRKALLQITERCNLHCAHCFVSAGDYGDTMPLETIREVIIPRLKQCRVISVTLTGGEPFAHPNIIETVRLLRIADIQVSICTNATLISLDQIETLATIGNVSLNVSLDGFSPESHGKFRGDKDSFFKTIQTIQLLGQHNLLKGLLTTPNSLAGVEEYAEICDCAVQNGAAYVLLNPLSRFGRGVRSKRKLGTLDNIMQEITEVTLQFEDQVELVHIRFPNNSLPLASCEAGNIIYIFTPGEVTVCPYLVFAARTPGSKHKPGEFIVGNILFDADIAERLDGYKFHERYHVGDNPTCRSCSLESRCGKGCPAAVISAGQRIGEVDREVCPVVNTSSVFVDARA
;
A
#
# COMPACT_ATOMS: atom_id res chain seq x y z
N MET A 1 22.69 -2.63 -5.43
CA MET A 1 21.78 -3.26 -6.40
C MET A 1 20.38 -2.76 -6.09
N LYS A 2 19.77 -1.90 -6.93
CA LYS A 2 18.38 -1.48 -6.78
C LYS A 2 17.51 -2.72 -7.01
N ARG A 3 16.81 -3.21 -5.99
CA ARG A 3 15.79 -4.25 -6.18
C ARG A 3 14.59 -3.59 -6.84
N LEU A 4 14.23 -4.07 -8.01
CA LEU A 4 13.02 -3.66 -8.71
C LEU A 4 11.80 -4.09 -7.88
N LEU A 5 10.88 -3.17 -7.62
CA LEU A 5 9.59 -3.47 -6.99
C LEU A 5 8.68 -4.28 -7.94
N ALA A 6 8.90 -4.16 -9.24
CA ALA A 6 8.22 -4.95 -10.26
C ALA A 6 8.95 -6.29 -10.53
N GLN A 7 8.21 -7.40 -10.58
CA GLN A 7 8.72 -8.68 -11.03
C GLN A 7 8.76 -8.69 -12.56
N SER A 8 9.94 -8.89 -13.14
CA SER A 8 10.11 -8.94 -14.60
C SER A 8 9.21 -10.02 -15.24
N GLY A 9 8.45 -9.62 -16.26
CA GLY A 9 7.59 -10.52 -17.03
C GLY A 9 6.28 -10.93 -16.34
N MET A 10 5.89 -10.27 -15.24
CA MET A 10 4.63 -10.50 -14.51
C MET A 10 3.86 -9.20 -14.30
N ALA A 11 2.53 -9.25 -14.37
CA ALA A 11 1.69 -8.12 -13.99
C ALA A 11 1.72 -7.88 -12.48
N ALA A 12 1.85 -6.63 -12.07
CA ALA A 12 1.83 -6.22 -10.67
C ALA A 12 0.40 -6.31 -10.08
N SER A 13 -0.07 -7.52 -9.81
CA SER A 13 -1.46 -7.83 -9.42
C SER A 13 -1.75 -7.75 -7.94
N CYS A 14 -0.74 -7.81 -7.07
CA CYS A 14 -0.92 -7.80 -5.62
C CYS A 14 -0.70 -6.40 -5.04
N TYR A 15 -1.61 -5.97 -4.15
CA TYR A 15 -1.51 -4.67 -3.48
C TYR A 15 -0.27 -4.53 -2.60
N PHE A 16 0.28 -5.65 -2.11
CA PHE A 16 1.33 -5.64 -1.11
C PHE A 16 2.54 -6.44 -1.59
N ARG A 17 3.72 -5.82 -1.53
CA ARG A 17 4.98 -6.38 -1.99
C ARG A 17 6.10 -6.10 -1.01
N SER A 18 7.03 -7.02 -0.90
CA SER A 18 8.19 -6.89 -0.03
C SER A 18 9.50 -6.99 -0.80
N SER A 19 10.47 -6.18 -0.36
CA SER A 19 11.88 -6.36 -0.73
C SER A 19 12.67 -7.17 0.31
N VAL A 20 11.99 -7.68 1.34
CA VAL A 20 12.59 -8.48 2.42
C VAL A 20 12.28 -9.95 2.18
N GLU A 21 13.30 -10.80 2.31
CA GLU A 21 13.18 -12.26 2.10
C GLU A 21 13.14 -13.01 3.44
N PRO A 22 12.42 -14.13 3.47
CA PRO A 22 12.44 -15.02 4.63
C PRO A 22 13.87 -15.41 5.03
N PRO A 23 14.15 -15.60 6.32
CA PRO A 23 13.22 -15.60 7.45
C PRO A 23 12.91 -14.22 8.02
N TYR A 24 13.47 -13.15 7.42
CA TYR A 24 13.23 -11.78 7.87
C TYR A 24 11.89 -11.24 7.40
N ARG A 25 11.37 -10.25 8.11
CA ARG A 25 10.10 -9.61 7.83
C ARG A 25 10.25 -8.10 7.74
N LYS A 26 9.32 -7.50 7.00
CA LYS A 26 9.01 -6.08 7.06
C LYS A 26 7.70 -5.91 7.83
N ALA A 27 7.60 -4.89 8.67
CA ALA A 27 6.34 -4.53 9.33
C ALA A 27 5.82 -3.18 8.81
N LEU A 28 4.51 -3.09 8.61
CA LEU A 28 3.81 -1.81 8.59
C LEU A 28 3.20 -1.63 9.98
N LEU A 29 3.57 -0.57 10.67
CA LEU A 29 3.13 -0.27 12.01
C LEU A 29 2.20 0.95 11.98
N GLN A 30 0.92 0.73 12.26
CA GLN A 30 -0.07 1.77 12.43
C GLN A 30 0.06 2.37 13.83
N ILE A 31 0.76 3.51 13.92
CA ILE A 31 1.04 4.15 15.22
C ILE A 31 -0.09 5.06 15.71
N THR A 32 -1.02 5.43 14.82
CA THR A 32 -2.20 6.22 15.16
C THR A 32 -3.32 5.97 14.15
N GLU A 33 -4.56 6.05 14.58
CA GLU A 33 -5.75 6.04 13.72
C GLU A 33 -6.16 7.46 13.30
N ARG A 34 -5.59 8.49 13.95
CA ARG A 34 -5.91 9.88 13.68
C ARG A 34 -5.29 10.38 12.40
N CYS A 35 -6.03 11.19 11.66
CA CYS A 35 -5.58 11.83 10.43
C CYS A 35 -6.24 13.22 10.31
N ASN A 36 -5.48 14.17 9.82
CA ASN A 36 -5.99 15.53 9.52
C ASN A 36 -6.69 15.64 8.16
N LEU A 37 -6.76 14.54 7.38
CA LEU A 37 -7.42 14.50 6.08
C LEU A 37 -8.52 13.43 6.01
N HIS A 38 -9.50 13.64 5.11
CA HIS A 38 -10.65 12.74 4.90
C HIS A 38 -10.68 12.17 3.47
N CYS A 39 -9.56 11.57 3.03
CA CYS A 39 -9.39 11.07 1.67
C CYS A 39 -10.48 10.09 1.25
N ALA A 40 -10.95 10.23 -0.01
CA ALA A 40 -12.02 9.40 -0.56
C ALA A 40 -11.68 7.89 -0.64
N HIS A 41 -10.39 7.54 -0.73
CA HIS A 41 -9.88 6.18 -0.87
C HIS A 41 -9.37 5.53 0.41
N CYS A 42 -9.43 6.21 1.56
CA CYS A 42 -8.76 5.77 2.79
C CYS A 42 -9.18 4.35 3.22
N PHE A 43 -8.24 3.43 3.25
CA PHE A 43 -8.45 2.02 3.57
C PHE A 43 -8.86 1.80 5.02
N VAL A 44 -8.27 2.58 5.94
CA VAL A 44 -8.53 2.51 7.39
C VAL A 44 -9.68 3.42 7.84
N SER A 45 -10.21 4.23 6.91
CA SER A 45 -11.27 5.22 7.21
C SER A 45 -10.89 6.21 8.31
N ALA A 46 -9.61 6.57 8.40
CA ALA A 46 -9.06 7.50 9.38
C ALA A 46 -9.73 8.88 9.34
N GLY A 47 -9.71 9.58 10.45
CA GLY A 47 -10.25 10.94 10.63
C GLY A 47 -9.65 11.62 11.86
N ASP A 48 -10.29 12.68 12.36
CA ASP A 48 -9.78 13.51 13.45
C ASP A 48 -9.65 12.75 14.79
N TYR A 49 -10.36 11.63 14.91
CA TYR A 49 -10.45 10.82 16.13
C TYR A 49 -9.88 9.43 15.88
N GLY A 50 -9.50 8.77 16.96
CA GLY A 50 -8.98 7.41 16.97
C GLY A 50 -7.85 7.25 17.98
N ASP A 51 -7.46 6.02 18.19
CA ASP A 51 -6.42 5.65 19.14
C ASP A 51 -5.04 6.02 18.60
N THR A 52 -4.12 6.26 19.53
CA THR A 52 -2.70 6.52 19.25
C THR A 52 -1.88 5.63 20.16
N MET A 53 -0.92 4.91 19.59
CA MET A 53 -0.06 3.99 20.32
C MET A 53 0.90 4.77 21.23
N PRO A 54 0.88 4.57 22.56
CA PRO A 54 1.76 5.31 23.46
C PRO A 54 3.24 5.03 23.16
N LEU A 55 4.08 6.05 23.28
CA LEU A 55 5.54 5.92 23.06
C LEU A 55 6.15 4.84 23.94
N GLU A 56 5.70 4.74 25.20
CA GLU A 56 6.15 3.72 26.15
C GLU A 56 5.82 2.31 25.66
N THR A 57 4.61 2.11 25.15
CA THR A 57 4.20 0.85 24.52
C THR A 57 5.10 0.51 23.33
N ILE A 58 5.45 1.49 22.50
CA ILE A 58 6.36 1.29 21.37
C ILE A 58 7.74 0.86 21.87
N ARG A 59 8.27 1.53 22.90
CA ARG A 59 9.59 1.24 23.49
C ARG A 59 9.64 -0.12 24.15
N GLU A 60 8.71 -0.37 25.07
CA GLU A 60 8.79 -1.50 26.00
C GLU A 60 8.22 -2.81 25.43
N VAL A 61 7.27 -2.70 24.48
CA VAL A 61 6.57 -3.88 23.96
C VAL A 61 6.82 -4.07 22.46
N ILE A 62 6.51 -3.05 21.65
CA ILE A 62 6.51 -3.23 20.19
C ILE A 62 7.92 -3.52 19.68
N ILE A 63 8.92 -2.71 20.02
CA ILE A 63 10.29 -2.89 19.51
C ILE A 63 10.88 -4.25 19.91
N PRO A 64 10.81 -4.72 21.17
CA PRO A 64 11.25 -6.06 21.53
C PRO A 64 10.53 -7.18 20.74
N ARG A 65 9.21 -7.06 20.56
CA ARG A 65 8.42 -8.02 19.78
C ARG A 65 8.75 -8.02 18.29
N LEU A 66 8.98 -6.86 17.69
CA LEU A 66 9.44 -6.76 16.31
C LEU A 66 10.75 -7.52 16.09
N LYS A 67 11.70 -7.42 17.02
CA LYS A 67 12.96 -8.19 16.98
C LYS A 67 12.72 -9.69 17.08
N GLN A 68 11.87 -10.14 18.00
CA GLN A 68 11.47 -11.55 18.11
C GLN A 68 10.85 -12.06 16.81
N CYS A 69 10.05 -11.22 16.13
CA CYS A 69 9.46 -11.53 14.83
C CYS A 69 10.44 -11.40 13.65
N ARG A 70 11.74 -11.17 13.87
CA ARG A 70 12.78 -10.96 12.85
C ARG A 70 12.47 -9.84 11.89
N VAL A 71 11.84 -8.77 12.39
CA VAL A 71 11.55 -7.56 11.60
C VAL A 71 12.81 -6.72 11.51
N ILE A 72 13.28 -6.47 10.28
CA ILE A 72 14.46 -5.65 9.98
C ILE A 72 14.13 -4.28 9.39
N SER A 73 12.88 -4.09 8.98
CA SER A 73 12.41 -2.84 8.40
C SER A 73 10.98 -2.56 8.84
N VAL A 74 10.73 -1.32 9.28
CA VAL A 74 9.39 -0.83 9.64
C VAL A 74 8.98 0.30 8.72
N THR A 75 7.75 0.24 8.23
CA THR A 75 7.09 1.40 7.65
C THR A 75 6.07 1.93 8.64
N LEU A 76 6.31 3.12 9.18
CA LEU A 76 5.33 3.81 10.02
C LEU A 76 4.18 4.29 9.13
N THR A 77 2.98 3.98 9.56
CA THR A 77 1.73 4.33 8.89
C THR A 77 0.65 4.63 9.93
N GLY A 78 -0.57 4.83 9.48
CA GLY A 78 -1.67 5.10 10.39
C GLY A 78 -2.84 5.74 9.66
N GLY A 79 -3.48 6.70 10.33
CA GLY A 79 -4.16 7.79 9.64
C GLY A 79 -3.11 8.68 8.99
N GLU A 80 -2.49 9.54 9.79
CA GLU A 80 -1.30 10.30 9.40
C GLU A 80 -0.21 10.14 10.49
N PRO A 81 0.96 9.55 10.19
CA PRO A 81 2.00 9.36 11.21
C PRO A 81 2.49 10.64 11.89
N PHE A 82 2.53 11.77 11.17
CA PHE A 82 2.90 13.05 11.76
C PHE A 82 1.81 13.68 12.64
N ALA A 83 0.64 13.08 12.74
CA ALA A 83 -0.33 13.39 13.80
C ALA A 83 0.00 12.71 15.15
N HIS A 84 0.96 11.76 15.15
CA HIS A 84 1.45 11.14 16.37
C HIS A 84 2.42 12.10 17.10
N PRO A 85 2.16 12.48 18.38
CA PRO A 85 2.94 13.51 19.07
C PRO A 85 4.43 13.17 19.22
N ASN A 86 4.76 11.90 19.26
CA ASN A 86 6.13 11.41 19.49
C ASN A 86 6.73 10.71 18.25
N ILE A 87 6.34 11.11 17.02
CA ILE A 87 6.80 10.47 15.79
C ILE A 87 8.33 10.44 15.67
N ILE A 88 8.99 11.54 15.95
CA ILE A 88 10.45 11.66 15.86
C ILE A 88 11.16 10.73 16.86
N GLU A 89 10.67 10.69 18.08
CA GLU A 89 11.24 9.80 19.11
C GLU A 89 10.96 8.32 18.77
N THR A 90 9.80 8.00 18.22
CA THR A 90 9.50 6.65 17.69
C THR A 90 10.52 6.23 16.63
N VAL A 91 10.86 7.13 15.69
CA VAL A 91 11.89 6.87 14.67
C VAL A 91 13.26 6.64 15.33
N ARG A 92 13.66 7.48 16.30
CA ARG A 92 14.92 7.31 17.03
C ARG A 92 15.02 5.95 17.70
N LEU A 93 13.98 5.54 18.44
CA LEU A 93 13.94 4.27 19.13
C LEU A 93 14.06 3.07 18.19
N LEU A 94 13.36 3.10 17.05
CA LEU A 94 13.47 2.07 16.02
C LEU A 94 14.88 2.03 15.42
N ARG A 95 15.51 3.18 15.16
CA ARG A 95 16.87 3.25 14.63
C ARG A 95 17.91 2.76 15.63
N ILE A 96 17.79 3.12 16.93
CA ILE A 96 18.64 2.59 18.01
C ILE A 96 18.52 1.06 18.09
N ALA A 97 17.34 0.51 17.79
CA ALA A 97 17.10 -0.93 17.73
C ALA A 97 17.62 -1.60 16.44
N ASP A 98 18.32 -0.85 15.55
CA ASP A 98 18.84 -1.27 14.24
C ASP A 98 17.75 -1.73 13.26
N ILE A 99 16.57 -1.13 13.33
CA ILE A 99 15.45 -1.36 12.41
C ILE A 99 15.44 -0.22 11.39
N GLN A 100 15.44 -0.53 10.09
CA GLN A 100 15.25 0.47 9.04
C GLN A 100 13.86 1.08 9.12
N VAL A 101 13.76 2.41 8.93
CA VAL A 101 12.48 3.13 9.04
C VAL A 101 12.11 3.77 7.70
N SER A 102 10.88 3.50 7.27
CA SER A 102 10.18 4.28 6.26
C SER A 102 8.93 4.89 6.87
N ILE A 103 8.44 6.01 6.32
CA ILE A 103 7.19 6.64 6.76
C ILE A 103 6.31 6.83 5.54
N CYS A 104 5.04 6.39 5.60
CA CYS A 104 4.03 6.73 4.60
C CYS A 104 3.20 7.89 5.12
N THR A 105 3.21 9.03 4.42
CA THR A 105 2.61 10.27 4.90
C THR A 105 1.86 11.02 3.80
N ASN A 106 0.86 11.81 4.19
CA ASN A 106 0.23 12.80 3.32
C ASN A 106 1.08 14.10 3.20
N ALA A 107 2.15 14.20 4.00
CA ALA A 107 3.15 15.27 4.00
C ALA A 107 2.64 16.69 4.37
N THR A 108 1.44 16.82 4.94
CA THR A 108 0.85 18.13 5.25
C THR A 108 1.15 18.63 6.67
N LEU A 109 1.67 17.77 7.56
CA LEU A 109 1.91 18.09 8.97
C LEU A 109 3.39 18.14 9.35
N ILE A 110 4.28 17.71 8.46
CA ILE A 110 5.72 17.67 8.76
C ILE A 110 6.34 19.07 8.72
N SER A 111 7.09 19.44 9.75
CA SER A 111 7.84 20.71 9.81
C SER A 111 9.26 20.57 9.26
N LEU A 112 9.90 21.70 8.91
CA LEU A 112 11.28 21.72 8.46
C LEU A 112 12.22 21.13 9.54
N ASP A 113 12.06 21.50 10.81
CA ASP A 113 12.87 20.98 11.92
C ASP A 113 12.77 19.46 12.04
N GLN A 114 11.58 18.89 11.78
CA GLN A 114 11.40 17.44 11.75
C GLN A 114 12.11 16.80 10.56
N ILE A 115 12.10 17.43 9.39
CA ILE A 115 12.82 16.97 8.19
C ILE A 115 14.32 16.93 8.46
N GLU A 116 14.90 18.01 8.98
CA GLU A 116 16.31 18.12 9.34
C GLU A 116 16.72 17.08 10.40
N THR A 117 15.84 16.89 11.39
CA THR A 117 16.05 15.87 12.43
C THR A 117 16.05 14.45 11.83
N LEU A 118 15.11 14.13 10.95
CA LEU A 118 15.05 12.83 10.29
C LEU A 118 16.28 12.59 9.39
N ALA A 119 16.76 13.60 8.68
CA ALA A 119 17.99 13.53 7.90
C ALA A 119 19.20 13.21 8.78
N THR A 120 19.29 13.85 9.96
CA THR A 120 20.36 13.61 10.95
C THR A 120 20.32 12.21 11.56
N ILE A 121 19.13 11.67 11.83
CA ILE A 121 18.96 10.30 12.35
C ILE A 121 19.50 9.26 11.36
N GLY A 122 19.35 9.48 10.06
CA GLY A 122 19.85 8.62 8.99
C GLY A 122 19.13 7.27 8.84
N ASN A 123 19.26 6.66 7.66
CA ASN A 123 18.54 5.43 7.29
C ASN A 123 17.03 5.52 7.49
N VAL A 124 16.47 6.71 7.27
CA VAL A 124 15.04 7.03 7.26
C VAL A 124 14.66 7.44 5.85
N SER A 125 13.47 7.08 5.42
CA SER A 125 12.95 7.49 4.12
C SER A 125 11.44 7.71 4.18
N LEU A 126 10.93 8.61 3.33
CA LEU A 126 9.52 8.95 3.28
C LEU A 126 8.90 8.59 1.93
N ASN A 127 7.71 8.01 2.00
CA ASN A 127 6.84 7.79 0.85
C ASN A 127 5.69 8.78 0.97
N VAL A 128 5.57 9.65 -0.01
CA VAL A 128 4.58 10.73 0.02
C VAL A 128 3.42 10.40 -0.90
N SER A 129 2.23 10.62 -0.41
CA SER A 129 1.02 10.39 -1.18
C SER A 129 0.68 11.60 -2.05
N LEU A 130 0.55 11.40 -3.38
CA LEU A 130 0.17 12.44 -4.35
C LEU A 130 -0.74 11.84 -5.43
N ASP A 131 -2.04 12.22 -5.43
CA ASP A 131 -3.09 11.55 -6.23
C ASP A 131 -3.59 12.36 -7.45
N GLY A 132 -2.93 13.43 -7.77
CA GLY A 132 -3.17 14.37 -8.87
C GLY A 132 -2.21 15.53 -8.73
N PHE A 133 -2.20 16.47 -9.69
CA PHE A 133 -1.23 17.57 -9.71
C PHE A 133 -1.89 18.95 -9.63
N SER A 134 -3.05 19.02 -8.96
CA SER A 134 -3.78 20.27 -8.71
C SER A 134 -4.58 20.23 -7.42
N PRO A 135 -5.01 21.39 -6.87
CA PRO A 135 -5.96 21.44 -5.75
C PRO A 135 -7.30 20.77 -6.08
N GLU A 136 -7.72 20.81 -7.34
CA GLU A 136 -8.99 20.27 -7.83
C GLU A 136 -8.97 18.75 -7.94
N SER A 137 -7.82 18.15 -8.24
CA SER A 137 -7.63 16.71 -8.31
C SER A 137 -7.16 16.17 -6.96
N HIS A 138 -5.87 16.33 -6.61
CA HIS A 138 -5.27 15.84 -5.37
C HIS A 138 -6.01 16.36 -4.13
N GLY A 139 -6.15 17.68 -3.99
CA GLY A 139 -6.70 18.29 -2.79
C GLY A 139 -8.15 17.88 -2.55
N LYS A 140 -8.99 17.93 -3.58
CA LYS A 140 -10.38 17.50 -3.50
C LYS A 140 -10.51 16.00 -3.20
N PHE A 141 -9.67 15.15 -3.81
CA PHE A 141 -9.65 13.71 -3.55
C PHE A 141 -9.26 13.38 -2.11
N ARG A 142 -8.40 14.21 -1.50
CA ARG A 142 -7.95 14.09 -0.12
C ARG A 142 -8.81 14.83 0.90
N GLY A 143 -9.81 15.59 0.44
CA GLY A 143 -10.78 16.29 1.28
C GLY A 143 -10.32 17.66 1.80
N ASP A 144 -9.17 18.16 1.31
CA ASP A 144 -8.64 19.50 1.62
C ASP A 144 -7.84 20.02 0.42
N LYS A 145 -8.31 21.10 -0.21
CA LYS A 145 -7.65 21.68 -1.39
C LYS A 145 -6.27 22.25 -1.08
N ASP A 146 -6.05 22.76 0.11
CA ASP A 146 -4.77 23.33 0.54
C ASP A 146 -3.71 22.23 0.76
N SER A 147 -4.14 20.98 0.90
CA SER A 147 -3.21 19.85 1.06
C SER A 147 -2.25 19.71 -0.12
N PHE A 148 -2.69 20.06 -1.35
CA PHE A 148 -1.83 20.00 -2.54
C PHE A 148 -0.57 20.86 -2.39
N PHE A 149 -0.72 22.13 -2.06
CA PHE A 149 0.42 23.04 -1.93
C PHE A 149 1.38 22.62 -0.82
N LYS A 150 0.85 22.22 0.33
CA LYS A 150 1.65 21.70 1.46
C LYS A 150 2.42 20.44 1.07
N THR A 151 1.76 19.51 0.37
CA THR A 151 2.37 18.25 -0.08
C THR A 151 3.51 18.52 -1.07
N ILE A 152 3.30 19.37 -2.09
CA ILE A 152 4.34 19.72 -3.07
C ILE A 152 5.54 20.40 -2.39
N GLN A 153 5.30 21.38 -1.52
CA GLN A 153 6.37 22.03 -0.77
C GLN A 153 7.20 21.01 0.07
N THR A 154 6.50 20.11 0.73
CA THR A 154 7.17 19.08 1.53
C THR A 154 7.95 18.10 0.66
N ILE A 155 7.44 17.69 -0.51
CA ILE A 155 8.17 16.83 -1.46
C ILE A 155 9.50 17.50 -1.85
N GLN A 156 9.49 18.79 -2.17
CA GLN A 156 10.71 19.54 -2.52
C GLN A 156 11.73 19.55 -1.36
N LEU A 157 11.29 19.83 -0.15
CA LEU A 157 12.13 19.79 1.04
C LEU A 157 12.71 18.39 1.30
N LEU A 158 11.89 17.35 1.18
CA LEU A 158 12.36 15.97 1.34
C LEU A 158 13.39 15.58 0.26
N GLY A 159 13.22 16.04 -0.98
CA GLY A 159 14.20 15.87 -2.05
C GLY A 159 15.55 16.53 -1.70
N GLN A 160 15.53 17.78 -1.26
CA GLN A 160 16.73 18.52 -0.84
C GLN A 160 17.50 17.83 0.29
N HIS A 161 16.81 17.14 1.18
CA HIS A 161 17.39 16.39 2.31
C HIS A 161 17.66 14.90 2.02
N ASN A 162 17.46 14.42 0.78
CA ASN A 162 17.61 13.02 0.37
C ASN A 162 16.74 12.05 1.20
N LEU A 163 15.57 12.47 1.63
CA LEU A 163 14.62 11.68 2.41
C LEU A 163 13.47 11.13 1.56
N LEU A 164 13.21 11.69 0.37
CA LEU A 164 12.14 11.24 -0.52
C LEU A 164 12.50 9.88 -1.12
N LYS A 165 11.68 8.87 -0.84
CA LYS A 165 11.87 7.52 -1.38
C LYS A 165 10.99 7.25 -2.58
N GLY A 166 9.72 7.67 -2.52
CA GLY A 166 8.80 7.45 -3.61
C GLY A 166 7.49 8.22 -3.44
N LEU A 167 6.77 8.33 -4.55
CA LEU A 167 5.42 8.88 -4.57
C LEU A 167 4.40 7.74 -4.66
N LEU A 168 3.35 7.84 -3.86
CA LEU A 168 2.24 6.88 -3.81
C LEU A 168 1.01 7.55 -4.39
N THR A 169 0.51 7.02 -5.50
CA THR A 169 -0.54 7.64 -6.30
C THR A 169 -1.74 6.71 -6.43
N THR A 170 -2.93 7.24 -6.21
CA THR A 170 -4.19 6.56 -6.49
C THR A 170 -4.86 7.21 -7.69
N PRO A 171 -4.76 6.61 -8.90
CA PRO A 171 -5.50 7.08 -10.06
C PRO A 171 -7.00 7.24 -9.76
N ASN A 172 -7.55 8.39 -10.13
CA ASN A 172 -8.93 8.76 -9.83
C ASN A 172 -9.50 9.70 -10.91
N SER A 173 -10.82 9.76 -11.03
CA SER A 173 -11.51 10.53 -12.08
C SER A 173 -11.50 12.05 -11.88
N LEU A 174 -10.90 12.57 -10.83
CA LEU A 174 -10.73 14.03 -10.64
C LEU A 174 -9.44 14.54 -11.29
N ALA A 175 -8.46 13.64 -11.53
CA ALA A 175 -7.19 14.00 -12.18
C ALA A 175 -7.26 13.71 -13.68
N GLY A 176 -6.74 14.63 -14.47
CA GLY A 176 -6.49 14.41 -15.90
C GLY A 176 -5.30 13.47 -16.13
N VAL A 177 -5.23 12.84 -17.31
CA VAL A 177 -4.15 11.91 -17.66
C VAL A 177 -2.78 12.59 -17.56
N GLU A 178 -2.68 13.83 -18.03
CA GLU A 178 -1.43 14.60 -18.01
C GLU A 178 -0.87 14.86 -16.60
N GLU A 179 -1.74 14.95 -15.60
CA GLU A 179 -1.31 15.14 -14.22
C GLU A 179 -0.43 13.97 -13.70
N TYR A 180 -0.56 12.77 -14.28
CA TYR A 180 0.29 11.62 -13.90
C TYR A 180 1.70 11.73 -14.51
N ALA A 181 1.86 12.36 -15.64
CA ALA A 181 3.17 12.74 -16.17
C ALA A 181 3.82 13.81 -15.27
N GLU A 182 3.05 14.83 -14.83
CA GLU A 182 3.53 15.85 -13.89
C GLU A 182 3.96 15.24 -12.52
N ILE A 183 3.26 14.21 -12.03
CA ILE A 183 3.66 13.45 -10.83
C ILE A 183 5.00 12.74 -11.07
N CYS A 184 5.20 12.12 -12.24
CA CYS A 184 6.45 11.45 -12.56
C CYS A 184 7.62 12.45 -12.68
N ASP A 185 7.39 13.58 -13.34
CA ASP A 185 8.38 14.67 -13.43
C ASP A 185 8.74 15.21 -12.05
N CYS A 186 7.75 15.47 -11.19
CA CYS A 186 7.97 15.86 -9.80
C CYS A 186 8.80 14.82 -9.03
N ALA A 187 8.56 13.52 -9.24
CA ALA A 187 9.34 12.45 -8.63
C ALA A 187 10.80 12.49 -9.08
N VAL A 188 11.05 12.63 -10.37
CA VAL A 188 12.39 12.73 -10.98
C VAL A 188 13.13 13.95 -10.44
N GLN A 189 12.52 15.13 -10.50
CA GLN A 189 13.13 16.39 -10.04
C GLN A 189 13.52 16.38 -8.57
N ASN A 190 12.82 15.61 -7.74
CA ASN A 190 13.06 15.51 -6.30
C ASN A 190 13.79 14.22 -5.89
N GLY A 191 14.35 13.46 -6.84
CA GLY A 191 15.20 12.31 -6.59
C GLY A 191 14.47 11.09 -6.02
N ALA A 192 13.16 10.97 -6.22
CA ALA A 192 12.41 9.78 -5.82
C ALA A 192 12.91 8.54 -6.55
N ALA A 193 12.96 7.41 -5.86
CA ALA A 193 13.38 6.15 -6.47
C ALA A 193 12.26 5.49 -7.28
N TYR A 194 10.99 5.75 -6.94
CA TYR A 194 9.84 5.16 -7.64
C TYR A 194 8.57 6.01 -7.55
N VAL A 195 7.68 5.79 -8.51
CA VAL A 195 6.27 6.18 -8.45
C VAL A 195 5.42 4.91 -8.47
N LEU A 196 4.56 4.76 -7.45
CA LEU A 196 3.67 3.61 -7.31
C LEU A 196 2.25 4.06 -7.57
N LEU A 197 1.64 3.56 -8.65
CA LEU A 197 0.26 3.83 -9.02
C LEU A 197 -0.62 2.63 -8.62
N ASN A 198 -1.55 2.85 -7.71
CA ASN A 198 -2.46 1.84 -7.19
C ASN A 198 -3.90 2.33 -7.31
N PRO A 199 -4.72 1.78 -8.23
CA PRO A 199 -6.06 2.27 -8.47
C PRO A 199 -6.95 2.22 -7.25
N LEU A 200 -7.95 3.09 -7.22
CA LEU A 200 -8.94 3.18 -6.15
C LEU A 200 -9.61 1.82 -5.91
N SER A 201 -9.39 1.24 -4.75
CA SER A 201 -9.84 -0.08 -4.37
C SER A 201 -11.11 -0.05 -3.51
N ARG A 202 -11.84 -1.16 -3.43
CA ARG A 202 -13.07 -1.30 -2.63
C ARG A 202 -12.76 -1.62 -1.16
N PHE A 203 -11.93 -0.77 -0.51
CA PHE A 203 -11.61 -0.90 0.92
C PHE A 203 -11.95 0.39 1.67
N GLY A 204 -12.38 0.30 2.92
CA GLY A 204 -12.70 1.44 3.74
C GLY A 204 -13.65 2.42 3.04
N ARG A 205 -13.28 3.72 2.98
CA ARG A 205 -14.07 4.73 2.25
C ARG A 205 -14.16 4.46 0.74
N GLY A 206 -13.17 3.76 0.17
CA GLY A 206 -13.17 3.35 -1.25
C GLY A 206 -14.37 2.49 -1.65
N VAL A 207 -15.00 1.77 -0.71
CA VAL A 207 -16.25 1.02 -0.96
C VAL A 207 -17.34 1.91 -1.56
N ARG A 208 -17.47 3.15 -1.03
CA ARG A 208 -18.49 4.11 -1.48
C ARG A 208 -18.02 4.98 -2.64
N SER A 209 -16.74 5.33 -2.67
CA SER A 209 -16.19 6.30 -3.62
C SER A 209 -15.76 5.67 -4.96
N LYS A 210 -15.38 4.39 -5.01
CA LYS A 210 -14.89 3.75 -6.26
C LYS A 210 -15.86 3.92 -7.44
N ARG A 211 -17.17 3.83 -7.21
CA ARG A 211 -18.17 3.98 -8.29
C ARG A 211 -18.17 5.37 -8.92
N LYS A 212 -17.84 6.42 -8.15
CA LYS A 212 -17.87 7.82 -8.61
C LYS A 212 -16.49 8.35 -9.02
N LEU A 213 -15.45 7.87 -8.36
CA LEU A 213 -14.10 8.42 -8.45
C LEU A 213 -13.08 7.42 -9.00
N GLY A 214 -13.47 6.18 -9.28
CA GLY A 214 -12.59 5.20 -9.92
C GLY A 214 -12.29 5.56 -11.36
N THR A 215 -11.08 5.26 -11.79
CA THR A 215 -10.62 5.47 -13.17
C THR A 215 -11.06 4.29 -14.05
N LEU A 216 -11.47 4.56 -15.27
CA LEU A 216 -11.82 3.56 -16.27
C LEU A 216 -10.57 2.88 -16.86
N ASP A 217 -10.70 1.66 -17.36
CA ASP A 217 -9.59 0.87 -17.89
C ASP A 217 -8.87 1.53 -19.06
N ASN A 218 -9.61 2.17 -19.99
CA ASN A 218 -9.01 2.92 -21.08
C ASN A 218 -8.18 4.12 -20.60
N ILE A 219 -8.67 4.85 -19.59
CA ILE A 219 -7.93 5.97 -18.99
C ILE A 219 -6.68 5.44 -18.25
N MET A 220 -6.77 4.27 -17.58
CA MET A 220 -5.59 3.66 -16.97
C MET A 220 -4.53 3.24 -18.01
N GLN A 221 -4.95 2.84 -19.22
CA GLN A 221 -4.01 2.59 -20.32
C GLN A 221 -3.31 3.89 -20.76
N GLU A 222 -4.07 4.97 -20.95
CA GLU A 222 -3.49 6.30 -21.27
C GLU A 222 -2.53 6.77 -20.15
N ILE A 223 -2.88 6.58 -18.86
CA ILE A 223 -1.98 6.86 -17.73
C ILE A 223 -0.68 6.02 -17.84
N THR A 224 -0.78 4.76 -18.24
CA THR A 224 0.40 3.92 -18.46
C THR A 224 1.28 4.54 -19.56
N GLU A 225 0.71 4.95 -20.69
CA GLU A 225 1.45 5.52 -21.82
C GLU A 225 2.20 6.81 -21.44
N VAL A 226 1.54 7.75 -20.74
CA VAL A 226 2.18 9.00 -20.35
C VAL A 226 3.22 8.83 -19.23
N THR A 227 3.04 7.87 -18.35
CA THR A 227 4.01 7.62 -17.27
C THR A 227 5.23 6.83 -17.76
N LEU A 228 5.08 5.88 -18.68
CA LEU A 228 6.20 5.11 -19.24
C LEU A 228 7.28 5.96 -19.90
N GLN A 229 6.99 7.21 -20.28
CA GLN A 229 7.99 8.15 -20.77
C GLN A 229 9.10 8.46 -19.75
N PHE A 230 8.89 8.13 -18.49
CA PHE A 230 9.83 8.34 -17.37
C PHE A 230 10.53 7.07 -16.88
N GLU A 231 10.32 5.91 -17.54
CA GLU A 231 10.81 4.60 -17.06
C GLU A 231 12.34 4.51 -16.92
N ASP A 232 13.10 5.24 -17.73
CA ASP A 232 14.56 5.32 -17.65
C ASP A 232 15.05 6.21 -16.49
N GLN A 233 14.19 7.03 -15.88
CA GLN A 233 14.53 8.03 -14.87
C GLN A 233 14.03 7.66 -13.48
N VAL A 234 12.89 6.99 -13.37
CA VAL A 234 12.27 6.58 -12.10
C VAL A 234 11.60 5.23 -12.28
N GLU A 235 11.65 4.37 -11.24
CA GLU A 235 10.95 3.08 -11.29
C GLU A 235 9.44 3.31 -11.24
N LEU A 236 8.71 2.78 -12.23
CA LEU A 236 7.26 2.87 -12.31
C LEU A 236 6.61 1.55 -11.89
N VAL A 237 5.68 1.61 -10.96
CA VAL A 237 4.97 0.43 -10.44
C VAL A 237 3.47 0.60 -10.63
N HIS A 238 2.94 0.02 -11.70
CA HIS A 238 1.51 0.03 -12.02
C HIS A 238 0.83 -1.18 -11.38
N ILE A 239 0.28 -1.01 -10.17
CA ILE A 239 -0.41 -2.09 -9.46
C ILE A 239 -1.83 -2.24 -9.99
N ARG A 240 -2.20 -3.46 -10.39
CA ARG A 240 -3.57 -3.80 -10.82
C ARG A 240 -4.08 -2.93 -11.98
N PHE A 241 -3.19 -2.51 -12.86
CA PHE A 241 -3.55 -1.88 -14.12
C PHE A 241 -4.06 -2.94 -15.12
N PRO A 242 -4.78 -2.51 -16.20
CA PRO A 242 -5.25 -3.43 -17.22
C PRO A 242 -4.13 -4.33 -17.75
N ASN A 243 -4.42 -5.62 -17.84
CA ASN A 243 -3.43 -6.63 -18.20
C ASN A 243 -4.04 -7.59 -19.23
N ASN A 244 -3.47 -7.60 -20.43
CA ASN A 244 -4.00 -8.38 -21.56
C ASN A 244 -3.18 -9.64 -21.88
N SER A 245 -2.00 -9.85 -21.29
CA SER A 245 -1.10 -10.92 -21.69
C SER A 245 -0.19 -11.50 -20.60
N LEU A 246 0.15 -10.72 -19.58
CA LEU A 246 1.14 -11.13 -18.59
C LEU A 246 0.53 -12.05 -17.51
N PRO A 247 1.25 -13.08 -17.06
CA PRO A 247 0.87 -13.84 -15.88
C PRO A 247 0.85 -12.93 -14.64
N LEU A 248 -0.04 -13.22 -13.71
CA LEU A 248 -0.20 -12.43 -12.49
C LEU A 248 0.91 -12.74 -11.48
N ALA A 249 1.34 -11.74 -10.73
CA ALA A 249 2.27 -11.91 -9.62
C ALA A 249 1.67 -12.78 -8.49
N SER A 250 2.55 -13.43 -7.73
CA SER A 250 2.17 -14.24 -6.57
C SER A 250 1.91 -13.38 -5.33
N CYS A 251 1.03 -13.86 -4.46
CA CYS A 251 0.78 -13.25 -3.16
C CYS A 251 1.96 -13.52 -2.20
N GLU A 252 2.47 -12.47 -1.58
CA GLU A 252 3.58 -12.51 -0.62
C GLU A 252 3.10 -12.38 0.84
N ALA A 253 1.87 -12.84 1.15
CA ALA A 253 1.33 -12.79 2.51
C ALA A 253 2.25 -13.54 3.50
N GLY A 254 2.64 -12.87 4.58
CA GLY A 254 3.56 -13.38 5.61
C GLY A 254 4.99 -12.83 5.54
N ASN A 255 5.48 -12.37 4.39
CA ASN A 255 6.78 -11.67 4.29
C ASN A 255 6.68 -10.25 4.84
N ILE A 256 5.52 -9.64 4.74
CA ILE A 256 5.17 -8.36 5.36
C ILE A 256 4.06 -8.62 6.36
N ILE A 257 4.21 -8.07 7.55
CA ILE A 257 3.15 -8.05 8.56
C ILE A 257 2.60 -6.65 8.73
N TYR A 258 1.35 -6.55 9.13
CA TYR A 258 0.74 -5.28 9.51
C TYR A 258 0.30 -5.35 10.97
N ILE A 259 0.61 -4.30 11.71
CA ILE A 259 0.26 -4.15 13.12
C ILE A 259 -0.68 -2.96 13.23
N PHE A 260 -1.91 -3.23 13.61
CA PHE A 260 -2.93 -2.20 13.87
C PHE A 260 -2.65 -1.48 15.18
N THR A 261 -3.16 -0.27 15.35
CA THR A 261 -2.99 0.53 16.59
C THR A 261 -3.40 -0.23 17.87
N PRO A 262 -4.51 -1.02 17.88
CA PRO A 262 -4.86 -1.87 19.04
C PRO A 262 -3.94 -3.08 19.25
N GLY A 263 -2.92 -3.28 18.41
CA GLY A 263 -1.95 -4.36 18.55
C GLY A 263 -2.27 -5.62 17.73
N GLU A 264 -3.40 -5.72 17.06
CA GLU A 264 -3.71 -6.85 16.18
C GLU A 264 -2.68 -6.98 15.06
N VAL A 265 -2.22 -8.21 14.81
CA VAL A 265 -1.22 -8.54 13.79
C VAL A 265 -1.85 -9.36 12.68
N THR A 266 -1.59 -8.97 11.45
CA THR A 266 -2.01 -9.72 10.26
C THR A 266 -0.85 -9.92 9.27
N VAL A 267 -0.92 -10.99 8.49
CA VAL A 267 0.04 -11.30 7.41
C VAL A 267 -0.17 -10.45 6.15
N CYS A 268 -1.30 -9.77 6.03
CA CYS A 268 -1.58 -8.81 4.97
C CYS A 268 -2.78 -7.93 5.37
N PRO A 269 -2.64 -6.60 5.43
CA PRO A 269 -3.73 -5.72 5.84
C PRO A 269 -4.90 -5.75 4.86
N TYR A 270 -4.63 -5.93 3.56
CA TYR A 270 -5.66 -5.93 2.53
C TYR A 270 -6.62 -7.12 2.64
N LEU A 271 -6.18 -8.26 3.17
CA LEU A 271 -7.08 -9.38 3.49
C LEU A 271 -8.10 -8.99 4.56
N VAL A 272 -7.64 -8.30 5.61
CA VAL A 272 -8.51 -7.79 6.68
C VAL A 272 -9.46 -6.71 6.15
N PHE A 273 -8.95 -5.75 5.37
CA PHE A 273 -9.78 -4.70 4.76
C PHE A 273 -10.82 -5.27 3.80
N ALA A 274 -10.44 -6.23 2.97
CA ALA A 274 -11.36 -6.92 2.07
C ALA A 274 -12.43 -7.69 2.83
N ALA A 275 -12.07 -8.38 3.89
CA ALA A 275 -13.02 -9.12 4.72
C ALA A 275 -14.01 -8.21 5.48
N ARG A 276 -13.66 -6.93 5.68
CA ARG A 276 -14.56 -5.91 6.24
C ARG A 276 -15.52 -5.30 5.21
N THR A 277 -15.39 -5.65 3.92
CA THR A 277 -16.29 -5.09 2.89
C THR A 277 -17.67 -5.71 2.95
N PRO A 278 -18.74 -4.96 2.61
CA PRO A 278 -20.08 -5.53 2.47
C PRO A 278 -20.07 -6.66 1.44
N GLY A 279 -20.71 -7.78 1.77
CA GLY A 279 -20.78 -8.96 0.87
C GLY A 279 -19.55 -9.87 0.89
N SER A 280 -18.53 -9.58 1.69
CA SER A 280 -17.40 -10.50 1.88
C SER A 280 -17.87 -11.87 2.38
N LYS A 281 -17.30 -12.94 1.81
CA LYS A 281 -17.52 -14.32 2.24
C LYS A 281 -16.49 -14.79 3.27
N HIS A 282 -15.60 -13.89 3.70
CA HIS A 282 -14.58 -14.12 4.71
C HIS A 282 -14.76 -13.15 5.88
N LYS A 283 -14.30 -13.55 7.06
CA LYS A 283 -14.33 -12.73 8.27
C LYS A 283 -12.94 -12.15 8.55
N PRO A 284 -12.83 -10.90 9.05
CA PRO A 284 -11.53 -10.29 9.37
C PRO A 284 -10.64 -11.14 10.27
N GLY A 285 -11.23 -11.79 11.28
CA GLY A 285 -10.52 -12.65 12.23
C GLY A 285 -9.81 -13.86 11.61
N GLU A 286 -10.20 -14.31 10.40
CA GLU A 286 -9.50 -15.38 9.69
C GLU A 286 -8.05 -15.00 9.35
N PHE A 287 -7.76 -13.69 9.21
CA PHE A 287 -6.48 -13.15 8.78
C PHE A 287 -5.69 -12.46 9.92
N ILE A 288 -6.24 -12.44 11.13
CA ILE A 288 -5.52 -11.98 12.33
C ILE A 288 -4.76 -13.16 12.93
N VAL A 289 -3.46 -12.97 13.14
CA VAL A 289 -2.56 -13.99 13.71
C VAL A 289 -2.58 -13.96 15.23
N GLY A 290 -2.74 -12.78 15.80
CA GLY A 290 -2.74 -12.52 17.22
C GLY A 290 -2.63 -11.04 17.52
N ASN A 291 -2.26 -10.71 18.76
CA ASN A 291 -2.06 -9.33 19.21
C ASN A 291 -0.65 -9.16 19.79
N ILE A 292 0.13 -8.24 19.19
CA ILE A 292 1.53 -8.02 19.60
C ILE A 292 1.68 -7.47 21.01
N LEU A 293 0.63 -6.86 21.58
CA LEU A 293 0.66 -6.31 22.93
C LEU A 293 0.46 -7.39 24.01
N PHE A 294 -0.31 -8.42 23.70
CA PHE A 294 -0.77 -9.41 24.68
C PHE A 294 -0.19 -10.80 24.47
N ASP A 295 0.04 -11.22 23.21
CA ASP A 295 0.50 -12.57 22.88
C ASP A 295 2.03 -12.65 22.97
N ALA A 296 2.55 -13.29 24.02
CA ALA A 296 3.99 -13.47 24.20
C ALA A 296 4.63 -14.32 23.08
N ASP A 297 3.85 -15.22 22.50
CA ASP A 297 4.21 -16.19 21.46
C ASP A 297 3.89 -15.69 20.04
N ILE A 298 3.72 -14.37 19.84
CA ILE A 298 3.33 -13.80 18.52
C ILE A 298 4.30 -14.18 17.40
N ALA A 299 5.59 -14.34 17.69
CA ALA A 299 6.59 -14.74 16.69
C ALA A 299 6.35 -16.17 16.20
N GLU A 300 6.08 -17.11 17.13
CA GLU A 300 5.77 -18.50 16.81
C GLU A 300 4.45 -18.62 16.05
N ARG A 301 3.43 -17.85 16.45
CA ARG A 301 2.14 -17.77 15.72
C ARG A 301 2.34 -17.28 14.29
N LEU A 302 3.18 -16.26 14.08
CA LEU A 302 3.52 -15.76 12.73
C LEU A 302 4.25 -16.81 11.89
N ASP A 303 5.20 -17.55 12.51
CA ASP A 303 5.92 -18.64 11.82
C ASP A 303 4.99 -19.81 11.49
N GLY A 304 4.02 -20.08 12.35
CA GLY A 304 3.00 -21.12 12.17
C GLY A 304 1.83 -20.72 11.27
N TYR A 305 1.65 -19.42 10.97
CA TYR A 305 0.58 -18.97 10.08
C TYR A 305 0.99 -19.14 8.61
N LYS A 306 0.79 -20.32 8.09
CA LYS A 306 1.11 -20.66 6.69
C LYS A 306 -0.05 -20.27 5.79
N PHE A 307 -0.07 -19.04 5.28
CA PHE A 307 -1.18 -18.53 4.46
C PHE A 307 -1.49 -19.45 3.27
N HIS A 308 -0.47 -19.86 2.49
CA HIS A 308 -0.64 -20.67 1.30
C HIS A 308 -0.97 -22.15 1.57
N GLU A 309 -0.75 -22.64 2.79
CA GLU A 309 -1.23 -23.95 3.23
C GLU A 309 -2.71 -23.91 3.65
N ARG A 310 -3.17 -22.76 4.17
CA ARG A 310 -4.56 -22.54 4.59
C ARG A 310 -5.47 -22.18 3.41
N TYR A 311 -4.95 -21.47 2.43
CA TYR A 311 -5.71 -20.90 1.33
C TYR A 311 -5.02 -21.18 -0.01
N HIS A 312 -5.68 -21.96 -0.87
CA HIS A 312 -5.19 -22.31 -2.19
C HIS A 312 -5.62 -21.25 -3.22
N VAL A 313 -4.77 -20.25 -3.45
CA VAL A 313 -5.03 -19.18 -4.41
C VAL A 313 -5.11 -19.73 -5.82
N GLY A 314 -6.20 -19.42 -6.56
CA GLY A 314 -6.40 -19.89 -7.92
C GLY A 314 -6.79 -21.37 -8.02
N ASP A 315 -7.27 -21.99 -6.95
CA ASP A 315 -7.80 -23.35 -6.98
C ASP A 315 -9.22 -23.40 -7.56
N ASN A 316 -9.30 -23.21 -8.87
CA ASN A 316 -10.54 -23.25 -9.63
C ASN A 316 -10.32 -23.85 -11.03
N PRO A 317 -11.37 -24.32 -11.72
CA PRO A 317 -11.24 -24.96 -13.03
C PRO A 317 -10.57 -24.07 -14.10
N THR A 318 -10.89 -22.76 -14.12
CA THR A 318 -10.34 -21.82 -15.10
C THR A 318 -8.82 -21.70 -14.95
N CYS A 319 -8.31 -21.58 -13.72
CA CYS A 319 -6.87 -21.49 -13.47
C CYS A 319 -6.16 -22.82 -13.78
N ARG A 320 -6.76 -23.97 -13.46
CA ARG A 320 -6.19 -25.30 -13.71
C ARG A 320 -6.08 -25.64 -15.20
N SER A 321 -6.97 -25.12 -16.05
CA SER A 321 -6.93 -25.33 -17.50
C SER A 321 -6.25 -24.21 -18.28
N CYS A 322 -5.69 -23.22 -17.60
CA CYS A 322 -5.12 -22.03 -18.22
C CYS A 322 -3.71 -22.30 -18.80
N SER A 323 -3.43 -21.80 -19.99
CA SER A 323 -2.10 -21.89 -20.63
C SER A 323 -1.00 -21.18 -19.85
N LEU A 324 -1.34 -20.24 -18.95
CA LEU A 324 -0.41 -19.54 -18.08
C LEU A 324 -0.22 -20.20 -16.71
N GLU A 325 -0.88 -21.34 -16.45
CA GLU A 325 -0.99 -21.96 -15.12
C GLU A 325 0.33 -22.11 -14.40
N SER A 326 1.35 -22.63 -15.07
CA SER A 326 2.68 -22.90 -14.51
C SER A 326 3.51 -21.65 -14.17
N ARG A 327 3.19 -20.51 -14.77
CA ARG A 327 3.92 -19.24 -14.60
C ARG A 327 3.13 -18.17 -13.84
N CYS A 328 1.84 -18.40 -13.59
CA CYS A 328 0.94 -17.42 -13.00
C CYS A 328 0.86 -17.60 -11.49
N GLY A 329 1.10 -16.52 -10.72
CA GLY A 329 0.90 -16.46 -9.27
C GLY A 329 -0.54 -16.30 -8.83
N LYS A 330 -1.51 -16.32 -9.76
CA LYS A 330 -2.97 -16.32 -9.56
C LYS A 330 -3.56 -15.02 -8.98
N GLY A 331 -2.77 -13.96 -8.83
CA GLY A 331 -3.24 -12.64 -8.44
C GLY A 331 -3.43 -12.43 -6.93
N CYS A 332 -4.26 -11.46 -6.57
CA CYS A 332 -4.41 -10.99 -5.19
C CYS A 332 -5.65 -11.57 -4.49
N PRO A 333 -5.49 -12.39 -3.45
CA PRO A 333 -6.62 -12.92 -2.69
C PRO A 333 -7.52 -11.83 -2.09
N ALA A 334 -6.94 -10.69 -1.66
CA ALA A 334 -7.73 -9.58 -1.13
C ALA A 334 -8.64 -8.93 -2.18
N ALA A 335 -8.21 -8.87 -3.44
CA ALA A 335 -9.06 -8.38 -4.52
C ALA A 335 -10.23 -9.34 -4.80
N VAL A 336 -9.97 -10.64 -4.80
CA VAL A 336 -10.99 -11.68 -4.92
C VAL A 336 -12.04 -11.54 -3.81
N ILE A 337 -11.61 -11.39 -2.55
CA ILE A 337 -12.53 -11.19 -1.41
C ILE A 337 -13.34 -9.90 -1.58
N SER A 338 -12.71 -8.78 -1.95
CA SER A 338 -13.41 -7.49 -2.11
C SER A 338 -14.43 -7.49 -3.26
N ALA A 339 -14.28 -8.41 -4.20
CA ALA A 339 -15.26 -8.68 -5.26
C ALA A 339 -16.41 -9.58 -4.80
N GLY A 340 -16.49 -9.94 -3.51
CA GLY A 340 -17.54 -10.81 -2.95
C GLY A 340 -17.31 -12.30 -3.21
N GLN A 341 -16.09 -12.70 -3.58
CA GLN A 341 -15.75 -14.09 -3.89
C GLN A 341 -14.94 -14.74 -2.75
N ARG A 342 -14.76 -16.07 -2.80
CA ARG A 342 -13.88 -16.81 -1.89
C ARG A 342 -12.44 -16.82 -2.43
N ILE A 343 -11.46 -16.89 -1.54
CA ILE A 343 -10.08 -17.19 -1.94
C ILE A 343 -10.09 -18.53 -2.70
N GLY A 344 -9.37 -18.58 -3.81
CA GLY A 344 -9.39 -19.70 -4.76
C GLY A 344 -10.04 -19.34 -6.08
N GLU A 345 -11.02 -18.44 -6.09
CA GLU A 345 -11.63 -17.93 -7.31
C GLU A 345 -10.69 -17.06 -8.14
N VAL A 346 -11.06 -16.83 -9.39
CA VAL A 346 -10.25 -16.04 -10.34
C VAL A 346 -10.25 -14.56 -9.92
N ASP A 347 -9.06 -13.93 -9.94
CA ASP A 347 -8.93 -12.48 -9.83
C ASP A 347 -9.34 -11.81 -11.15
N ARG A 348 -10.64 -11.61 -11.34
CA ARG A 348 -11.26 -11.20 -12.61
C ARG A 348 -10.86 -9.81 -13.06
N GLU A 349 -10.45 -8.93 -12.14
CA GLU A 349 -10.12 -7.53 -12.44
C GLU A 349 -8.84 -7.40 -13.30
N VAL A 350 -7.90 -8.31 -13.16
CA VAL A 350 -6.59 -8.25 -13.83
C VAL A 350 -6.17 -9.56 -14.52
N CYS A 351 -7.00 -10.59 -14.49
CA CYS A 351 -6.69 -11.86 -15.16
C CYS A 351 -6.76 -11.71 -16.69
N PRO A 352 -5.67 -11.93 -17.43
CA PRO A 352 -5.64 -11.68 -18.86
C PRO A 352 -6.56 -12.62 -19.67
N VAL A 353 -6.89 -13.81 -19.11
CA VAL A 353 -7.72 -14.81 -19.80
C VAL A 353 -9.21 -14.52 -19.64
N VAL A 354 -9.63 -13.98 -18.49
CA VAL A 354 -11.05 -13.74 -18.19
C VAL A 354 -11.47 -12.32 -18.57
N ASN A 355 -10.56 -11.35 -18.49
CA ASN A 355 -10.85 -9.94 -18.78
C ASN A 355 -11.08 -9.71 -20.29
N THR A 356 -10.42 -10.48 -21.16
CA THR A 356 -10.65 -10.44 -22.62
C THR A 356 -12.04 -10.90 -23.03
N SER A 357 -12.78 -11.64 -22.17
CA SER A 357 -14.14 -12.12 -22.45
C SER A 357 -15.22 -11.09 -22.10
N SER A 358 -14.92 -10.04 -21.34
CA SER A 358 -15.89 -9.03 -20.89
C SER A 358 -16.09 -7.86 -21.86
N VAL A 359 -15.28 -7.74 -22.91
CA VAL A 359 -15.40 -6.69 -23.93
C VAL A 359 -16.60 -6.92 -24.87
N PHE A 360 -17.28 -8.06 -24.80
CA PHE A 360 -18.38 -8.43 -25.71
C PHE A 360 -19.78 -8.51 -25.09
N VAL A 361 -20.02 -8.16 -23.83
CA VAL A 361 -21.32 -8.44 -23.16
C VAL A 361 -22.12 -7.20 -22.74
N ASP A 362 -21.63 -5.98 -22.81
CA ASP A 362 -22.41 -4.78 -22.43
C ASP A 362 -22.75 -3.84 -23.61
N ALA A 363 -23.23 -4.40 -24.72
CA ALA A 363 -23.84 -3.63 -25.80
C ALA A 363 -25.39 -3.78 -25.86
N ARG A 364 -26.06 -4.35 -24.82
CA ARG A 364 -27.54 -4.35 -24.72
C ARG A 364 -27.98 -4.63 -23.27
N ALA A 365 -28.17 -3.59 -22.47
CA ALA A 365 -29.26 -3.52 -21.49
C ALA A 365 -29.43 -2.07 -21.01
#